data_fe1f049067054a06d54a6351e7943ec3
#
_entry.id   fe1f049067054a06d54a6351e7943ec3
#
_cell.length_a   1.000
_cell.length_b   1.000
_cell.length_c   1.000
_cell.angle_alpha   90.00
_cell.angle_beta   90.00
_cell.angle_gamma   90.00
#
_symmetry.space_group_name_H-M   'P 1'
#
loop_
_entity.id
_entity.type
_entity.pdbx_description
1 polymer ?
#
loop_
_entity_poly.entity_id
_entity_poly.type
_entity_poly.pdbx_seq_one_letter_code
_entity_poly.pdbx_strand_id
1 'polypeptide(L)'
;MEYLCSEKLVKEYERRGKTFRAVDDVDIKINKGEFIIITGESGSGKTTLLNLLLGLTKPESGTVLFDGEDISTFDDKRLSEIRNEKIKYIPQGDSLLTSLTVRENILFPYVIGGKEEPPKEMLIELAEKLGITDLLDVYPSELSGGEMRRVTIARAVINKPAVIIADEPTGNLDRDNTSKVMEIFKDISGEGTAVVVVTHQRETLDYASKVLNMSHGRLAPENI
;
A
#
# COMPACT_ATOMS: atom_id res chain seq x y z
N MET A 1 9.87 -4.56 15.78
CA MET A 1 8.68 -5.45 15.89
C MET A 1 8.19 -5.68 14.47
N GLU A 2 8.04 -6.93 14.08
CA GLU A 2 7.61 -7.35 12.73
C GLU A 2 6.09 -7.28 12.64
N TYR A 3 5.56 -6.60 11.63
CA TYR A 3 4.11 -6.51 11.41
C TYR A 3 3.60 -7.51 10.39
N LEU A 4 4.35 -7.63 9.27
CA LEU A 4 3.94 -8.47 8.15
C LEU A 4 5.19 -9.16 7.60
N CYS A 5 5.12 -10.48 7.41
CA CYS A 5 6.20 -11.20 6.76
C CYS A 5 5.69 -12.33 5.88
N SER A 6 6.55 -12.80 4.98
CA SER A 6 6.32 -14.04 4.25
C SER A 6 7.51 -14.99 4.39
N GLU A 7 7.21 -16.28 4.34
CA GLU A 7 8.20 -17.35 4.40
C GLU A 7 7.98 -18.31 3.23
N LYS A 8 9.01 -18.45 2.36
CA LYS A 8 9.07 -19.34 1.20
C LYS A 8 7.83 -19.27 0.31
N LEU A 9 7.40 -18.04 0.05
CA LEU A 9 6.14 -17.78 -0.65
C LEU A 9 6.24 -18.15 -2.13
N VAL A 10 5.31 -18.97 -2.60
CA VAL A 10 5.22 -19.38 -4.01
C VAL A 10 3.84 -19.12 -4.56
N LYS A 11 3.77 -18.55 -5.77
CA LYS A 11 2.53 -18.39 -6.54
C LYS A 11 2.76 -18.76 -7.98
N GLU A 12 1.94 -19.68 -8.48
CA GLU A 12 1.98 -20.15 -9.84
C GLU A 12 0.73 -19.70 -10.62
N TYR A 13 0.91 -19.47 -11.89
CA TYR A 13 -0.17 -19.24 -12.85
C TYR A 13 0.05 -20.07 -14.10
N GLU A 14 -1.05 -20.42 -14.77
CA GLU A 14 -1.01 -21.07 -16.08
C GLU A 14 -1.23 -20.03 -17.18
N ARG A 15 -0.37 -20.06 -18.19
CA ARG A 15 -0.51 -19.26 -19.42
C ARG A 15 -0.21 -20.09 -20.64
N ARG A 16 -1.19 -20.26 -21.53
CA ARG A 16 -1.05 -21.03 -22.79
C ARG A 16 -0.59 -22.47 -22.53
N GLY A 17 -1.14 -23.14 -21.52
CA GLY A 17 -0.79 -24.52 -21.15
C GLY A 17 0.59 -24.68 -20.52
N LYS A 18 1.25 -23.60 -20.12
CA LYS A 18 2.53 -23.63 -19.39
C LYS A 18 2.36 -22.98 -18.03
N THR A 19 2.76 -23.68 -16.99
CA THR A 19 2.85 -23.15 -15.63
C THR A 19 4.11 -22.27 -15.49
N PHE A 20 3.97 -21.13 -14.85
CA PHE A 20 5.09 -20.28 -14.49
C PHE A 20 4.93 -19.75 -13.06
N ARG A 21 6.03 -19.54 -12.37
CA ARG A 21 6.05 -18.98 -11.04
C ARG A 21 6.11 -17.46 -11.12
N ALA A 22 5.03 -16.79 -10.71
CA ALA A 22 4.98 -15.35 -10.59
C ALA A 22 5.67 -14.88 -9.29
N VAL A 23 5.64 -15.71 -8.25
CA VAL A 23 6.41 -15.56 -7.00
C VAL A 23 7.07 -16.90 -6.73
N ASP A 24 8.38 -16.93 -6.50
CA ASP A 24 9.22 -18.11 -6.37
C ASP A 24 10.16 -18.00 -5.18
N ASP A 25 9.79 -18.68 -4.08
CA ASP A 25 10.58 -18.77 -2.84
C ASP A 25 10.90 -17.39 -2.22
N VAL A 26 9.87 -16.55 -2.05
CA VAL A 26 10.04 -15.17 -1.55
C VAL A 26 9.87 -15.09 -0.04
N ASP A 27 10.92 -14.60 0.61
CA ASP A 27 10.92 -14.17 2.00
C ASP A 27 10.99 -12.64 2.07
N ILE A 28 10.06 -12.03 2.82
CA ILE A 28 10.11 -10.61 3.13
C ILE A 28 9.69 -10.37 4.59
N LYS A 29 10.38 -9.42 5.24
CA LYS A 29 10.04 -8.93 6.57
C LYS A 29 9.81 -7.44 6.52
N ILE A 30 8.66 -7.03 7.06
CA ILE A 30 8.21 -5.63 7.09
C ILE A 30 8.03 -5.26 8.56
N ASN A 31 8.92 -4.41 9.05
CA ASN A 31 8.96 -4.00 10.44
C ASN A 31 8.24 -2.67 10.66
N LYS A 32 7.84 -2.43 11.91
CA LYS A 32 7.26 -1.16 12.33
C LYS A 32 8.12 0.04 11.91
N GLY A 33 7.51 1.01 11.23
CA GLY A 33 8.18 2.24 10.81
C GLY A 33 9.22 2.05 9.71
N GLU A 34 9.28 0.87 9.07
CA GLU A 34 10.18 0.61 7.94
C GLU A 34 9.58 1.16 6.64
N PHE A 35 10.39 1.84 5.84
CA PHE A 35 10.01 2.27 4.50
C PHE A 35 10.75 1.42 3.48
N ILE A 36 10.03 0.52 2.82
CA ILE A 36 10.57 -0.42 1.82
C ILE A 36 10.14 0.02 0.43
N ILE A 37 11.07 0.06 -0.50
CA ILE A 37 10.76 0.17 -1.93
C ILE A 37 11.09 -1.16 -2.60
N ILE A 38 10.15 -1.66 -3.40
CA ILE A 38 10.31 -2.85 -4.24
C ILE A 38 10.36 -2.40 -5.70
N THR A 39 11.52 -2.54 -6.32
CA THR A 39 11.72 -2.27 -7.74
C THR A 39 11.53 -3.54 -8.57
N GLY A 40 11.61 -3.41 -9.89
CA GLY A 40 11.62 -4.54 -10.84
C GLY A 40 10.86 -4.23 -12.12
N GLU A 41 11.16 -4.99 -13.17
CA GLU A 41 10.53 -4.83 -14.48
C GLU A 41 9.03 -5.18 -14.47
N SER A 42 8.30 -4.73 -15.49
CA SER A 42 6.93 -5.15 -15.69
C SER A 42 6.86 -6.68 -15.86
N GLY A 43 5.93 -7.31 -15.16
CA GLY A 43 5.78 -8.78 -15.18
C GLY A 43 6.76 -9.53 -14.27
N SER A 44 7.58 -8.88 -13.46
CA SER A 44 8.50 -9.55 -12.52
C SER A 44 7.80 -10.25 -11.33
N GLY A 45 6.48 -9.98 -11.11
CA GLY A 45 5.68 -10.59 -10.05
C GLY A 45 5.28 -9.66 -8.90
N LYS A 46 5.64 -8.37 -8.95
CA LYS A 46 5.40 -7.38 -7.87
C LYS A 46 3.94 -7.32 -7.42
N THR A 47 3.01 -7.08 -8.34
CA THR A 47 1.57 -7.03 -8.02
C THR A 47 1.05 -8.36 -7.47
N THR A 48 1.60 -9.50 -7.93
CA THR A 48 1.27 -10.82 -7.37
C THR A 48 1.76 -10.93 -5.92
N LEU A 49 2.97 -10.49 -5.62
CA LEU A 49 3.51 -10.44 -4.26
C LEU A 49 2.63 -9.55 -3.36
N LEU A 50 2.25 -8.36 -3.83
CA LEU A 50 1.35 -7.48 -3.07
C LEU A 50 0.00 -8.16 -2.78
N ASN A 51 -0.60 -8.82 -3.77
CA ASN A 51 -1.87 -9.54 -3.59
C ASN A 51 -1.77 -10.68 -2.57
N LEU A 52 -0.64 -11.37 -2.51
CA LEU A 52 -0.37 -12.39 -1.49
C LEU A 52 -0.26 -11.75 -0.09
N LEU A 53 0.53 -10.70 0.05
CA LEU A 53 0.73 -9.97 1.32
C LEU A 53 -0.58 -9.35 1.85
N LEU A 54 -1.50 -8.99 0.96
CA LEU A 54 -2.83 -8.45 1.27
C LEU A 54 -3.88 -9.54 1.55
N GLY A 55 -3.55 -10.82 1.38
CA GLY A 55 -4.52 -11.91 1.45
C GLY A 55 -5.62 -11.84 0.39
N LEU A 56 -5.36 -11.17 -0.75
CA LEU A 56 -6.27 -11.09 -1.90
C LEU A 56 -6.19 -12.35 -2.77
N THR A 57 -5.08 -13.06 -2.70
CA THR A 57 -4.89 -14.37 -3.35
C THR A 57 -4.14 -15.31 -2.42
N LYS A 58 -4.39 -16.61 -2.55
CA LYS A 58 -3.73 -17.65 -1.74
C LYS A 58 -2.44 -18.11 -2.42
N PRO A 59 -1.37 -18.37 -1.67
CA PRO A 59 -0.16 -19.00 -2.21
C PRO A 59 -0.41 -20.48 -2.52
N GLU A 60 0.42 -21.06 -3.40
CA GLU A 60 0.55 -22.52 -3.60
C GLU A 60 1.35 -23.16 -2.46
N SER A 61 2.34 -22.45 -1.95
CA SER A 61 3.10 -22.87 -0.77
C SER A 61 3.73 -21.64 -0.08
N GLY A 62 4.23 -21.85 1.13
CA GLY A 62 4.70 -20.78 1.99
C GLY A 62 3.58 -20.14 2.78
N THR A 63 3.92 -19.17 3.62
CA THR A 63 2.98 -18.52 4.54
C THR A 63 3.14 -17.00 4.48
N VAL A 64 2.05 -16.29 4.80
CA VAL A 64 2.08 -14.85 5.09
C VAL A 64 1.59 -14.66 6.51
N LEU A 65 2.43 -14.08 7.35
CA LEU A 65 2.12 -13.84 8.76
C LEU A 65 1.86 -12.34 8.97
N PHE A 66 0.73 -12.03 9.62
CA PHE A 66 0.44 -10.69 10.11
C PHE A 66 0.35 -10.75 11.64
N ASP A 67 1.19 -9.96 12.31
CA ASP A 67 1.33 -9.95 13.78
C ASP A 67 1.53 -11.36 14.36
N GLY A 68 2.29 -12.21 13.64
CA GLY A 68 2.60 -13.59 13.99
C GLY A 68 1.52 -14.62 13.65
N GLU A 69 0.37 -14.23 13.10
CA GLU A 69 -0.71 -15.13 12.73
C GLU A 69 -0.74 -15.36 11.20
N ASP A 70 -0.87 -16.60 10.76
CA ASP A 70 -0.98 -16.95 9.33
C ASP A 70 -2.32 -16.49 8.77
N ILE A 71 -2.27 -15.47 7.87
CA ILE A 71 -3.47 -14.90 7.27
C ILE A 71 -4.20 -15.86 6.32
N SER A 72 -3.56 -16.93 5.85
CA SER A 72 -4.19 -17.95 5.00
C SER A 72 -5.27 -18.75 5.72
N THR A 73 -5.22 -18.75 7.06
CA THR A 73 -6.18 -19.43 7.95
C THR A 73 -7.43 -18.59 8.23
N PHE A 74 -7.42 -17.31 7.84
CA PHE A 74 -8.51 -16.38 8.12
C PHE A 74 -9.64 -16.53 7.11
N ASP A 75 -10.86 -16.32 7.56
CA ASP A 75 -12.01 -16.18 6.68
C ASP A 75 -12.03 -14.81 5.97
N ASP A 76 -12.88 -14.66 4.97
CA ASP A 76 -13.00 -13.43 4.19
C ASP A 76 -13.41 -12.23 5.04
N LYS A 77 -14.20 -12.45 6.09
CA LYS A 77 -14.63 -11.39 7.01
C LYS A 77 -13.43 -10.83 7.76
N ARG A 78 -12.64 -11.71 8.41
CA ARG A 78 -11.44 -11.31 9.15
C ARG A 78 -10.39 -10.65 8.26
N LEU A 79 -10.17 -11.20 7.05
CA LEU A 79 -9.28 -10.58 6.06
C LEU A 79 -9.76 -9.18 5.66
N SER A 80 -11.08 -8.99 5.49
CA SER A 80 -11.64 -7.68 5.16
C SER A 80 -11.49 -6.67 6.29
N GLU A 81 -11.68 -7.09 7.54
CA GLU A 81 -11.44 -6.28 8.73
C GLU A 81 -9.96 -5.84 8.82
N ILE A 82 -9.02 -6.77 8.62
CA ILE A 82 -7.59 -6.48 8.62
C ILE A 82 -7.24 -5.50 7.51
N ARG A 83 -7.74 -5.69 6.28
CA ARG A 83 -7.53 -4.74 5.16
C ARG A 83 -8.16 -3.38 5.42
N ASN A 84 -9.29 -3.33 6.13
CA ASN A 84 -9.90 -2.05 6.47
C ASN A 84 -9.17 -1.31 7.59
N GLU A 85 -8.54 -2.01 8.54
CA GLU A 85 -8.01 -1.39 9.74
C GLU A 85 -6.48 -1.39 9.84
N LYS A 86 -5.84 -2.44 9.39
CA LYS A 86 -4.44 -2.73 9.72
C LYS A 86 -3.50 -2.69 8.52
N ILE A 87 -3.94 -3.19 7.37
CA ILE A 87 -3.13 -3.24 6.15
C ILE A 87 -3.85 -2.48 5.06
N LYS A 88 -3.37 -1.30 4.71
CA LYS A 88 -3.99 -0.49 3.65
C LYS A 88 -3.30 -0.70 2.31
N TYR A 89 -4.13 -0.80 1.28
CA TYR A 89 -3.67 -0.88 -0.10
C TYR A 89 -4.00 0.39 -0.87
N ILE A 90 -3.00 0.95 -1.52
CA ILE A 90 -3.13 2.06 -2.47
C ILE A 90 -2.81 1.48 -3.85
N PRO A 91 -3.83 1.23 -4.69
CA PRO A 91 -3.63 0.65 -6.02
C PRO A 91 -3.02 1.65 -6.98
N GLN A 92 -2.52 1.12 -8.09
CA GLN A 92 -2.13 1.92 -9.25
C GLN A 92 -3.35 2.64 -9.83
N GLY A 93 -3.20 3.90 -10.18
CA GLY A 93 -4.27 4.73 -10.76
C GLY A 93 -5.22 5.32 -9.74
N ASP A 94 -6.36 5.80 -10.23
CA ASP A 94 -7.35 6.50 -9.43
C ASP A 94 -8.28 5.50 -8.74
N SER A 95 -8.45 5.67 -7.44
CA SER A 95 -9.26 4.77 -6.61
C SER A 95 -10.31 5.50 -5.77
N LEU A 96 -10.46 6.83 -5.95
CA LEU A 96 -11.46 7.61 -5.25
C LEU A 96 -12.86 7.31 -5.78
N LEU A 97 -13.85 7.35 -4.90
CA LEU A 97 -15.26 7.22 -5.24
C LEU A 97 -15.74 8.56 -5.78
N THR A 98 -16.01 8.63 -7.07
CA THR A 98 -16.33 9.88 -7.78
C THR A 98 -17.64 10.54 -7.36
N SER A 99 -18.54 9.77 -6.77
CA SER A 99 -19.83 10.24 -6.22
C SER A 99 -19.74 10.82 -4.82
N LEU A 100 -18.59 10.72 -4.18
CA LEU A 100 -18.34 11.21 -2.83
C LEU A 100 -17.38 12.40 -2.87
N THR A 101 -17.55 13.36 -1.97
CA THR A 101 -16.60 14.44 -1.74
C THR A 101 -15.26 13.90 -1.22
N VAL A 102 -14.23 14.74 -1.20
CA VAL A 102 -12.93 14.40 -0.60
C VAL A 102 -13.09 13.97 0.86
N ARG A 103 -13.86 14.73 1.65
CA ARG A 103 -14.17 14.41 3.05
C ARG A 103 -14.77 13.02 3.18
N GLU A 104 -15.80 12.73 2.41
CA GLU A 104 -16.51 11.44 2.44
C GLU A 104 -15.59 10.29 1.98
N ASN A 105 -14.76 10.51 0.98
CA ASN A 105 -13.74 9.55 0.55
C ASN A 105 -12.76 9.22 1.69
N ILE A 106 -12.25 10.23 2.41
CA ILE A 106 -11.32 10.02 3.52
C ILE A 106 -12.01 9.25 4.66
N LEU A 107 -13.26 9.56 4.97
CA LEU A 107 -14.02 8.93 6.04
C LEU A 107 -14.63 7.57 5.66
N PHE A 108 -14.64 7.22 4.39
CA PHE A 108 -15.26 5.99 3.88
C PHE A 108 -14.83 4.70 4.62
N PRO A 109 -13.55 4.51 5.02
CA PRO A 109 -13.15 3.34 5.82
C PRO A 109 -13.90 3.18 7.16
N TYR A 110 -14.35 4.27 7.78
CA TYR A 110 -15.18 4.22 8.99
C TYR A 110 -16.60 3.74 8.67
N VAL A 111 -17.17 4.24 7.57
CA VAL A 111 -18.52 3.86 7.12
C VAL A 111 -18.58 2.36 6.82
N ILE A 112 -17.66 1.83 6.04
CA ILE A 112 -17.64 0.39 5.71
C ILE A 112 -17.25 -0.50 6.90
N GLY A 113 -16.49 0.04 7.86
CA GLY A 113 -16.15 -0.64 9.10
C GLY A 113 -17.27 -0.63 10.15
N GLY A 114 -18.40 0.04 9.89
CA GLY A 114 -19.50 0.21 10.85
C GLY A 114 -19.08 0.95 12.12
N LYS A 115 -18.08 1.83 12.04
CA LYS A 115 -17.54 2.61 13.15
C LYS A 115 -18.16 4.01 13.18
N GLU A 116 -18.18 4.60 14.37
CA GLU A 116 -18.43 6.03 14.48
C GLU A 116 -17.34 6.82 13.76
N GLU A 117 -17.72 7.96 13.18
CA GLU A 117 -16.76 8.86 12.54
C GLU A 117 -15.71 9.32 13.56
N PRO A 118 -14.45 9.51 13.11
CA PRO A 118 -13.40 10.03 13.98
C PRO A 118 -13.75 11.48 14.39
N PRO A 119 -13.14 11.99 15.48
CA PRO A 119 -13.25 13.40 15.84
C PRO A 119 -12.92 14.29 14.63
N LYS A 120 -13.68 15.37 14.45
CA LYS A 120 -13.48 16.32 13.32
C LYS A 120 -12.05 16.86 13.27
N GLU A 121 -11.47 17.09 14.43
CA GLU A 121 -10.11 17.58 14.60
C GLU A 121 -9.09 16.65 13.93
N MET A 122 -9.26 15.34 14.06
CA MET A 122 -8.38 14.35 13.44
C MET A 122 -8.40 14.41 11.90
N LEU A 123 -9.57 14.63 11.30
CA LEU A 123 -9.70 14.81 9.85
C LEU A 123 -9.01 16.11 9.41
N ILE A 124 -9.21 17.21 10.15
CA ILE A 124 -8.62 18.52 9.83
C ILE A 124 -7.11 18.45 9.94
N GLU A 125 -6.56 17.93 11.04
CA GLU A 125 -5.11 17.76 11.23
C GLU A 125 -4.47 16.94 10.09
N LEU A 126 -5.15 15.86 9.69
CA LEU A 126 -4.69 15.03 8.57
C LEU A 126 -4.74 15.80 7.24
N ALA A 127 -5.80 16.54 7.00
CA ALA A 127 -5.97 17.34 5.78
C ALA A 127 -4.93 18.49 5.70
N GLU A 128 -4.63 19.14 6.82
CA GLU A 128 -3.57 20.16 6.93
C GLU A 128 -2.21 19.55 6.62
N LYS A 129 -1.87 18.42 7.26
CA LYS A 129 -0.61 17.71 7.05
C LYS A 129 -0.39 17.34 5.58
N LEU A 130 -1.47 16.98 4.87
CA LEU A 130 -1.43 16.55 3.46
C LEU A 130 -1.66 17.73 2.48
N GLY A 131 -1.92 18.93 2.96
CA GLY A 131 -2.18 20.12 2.13
C GLY A 131 -3.43 19.96 1.26
N ILE A 132 -4.53 19.46 1.84
CA ILE A 132 -5.81 19.22 1.17
C ILE A 132 -7.00 19.81 1.93
N THR A 133 -6.78 20.70 2.87
CA THR A 133 -7.83 21.27 3.74
C THR A 133 -8.91 21.97 2.91
N ASP A 134 -8.50 22.77 1.93
CA ASP A 134 -9.42 23.55 1.08
C ASP A 134 -10.16 22.65 0.05
N LEU A 135 -9.79 21.38 -0.03
CA LEU A 135 -10.35 20.43 -0.97
C LEU A 135 -11.39 19.49 -0.34
N LEU A 136 -11.65 19.61 0.97
CA LEU A 136 -12.49 18.64 1.69
C LEU A 136 -13.91 18.52 1.14
N ASP A 137 -14.46 19.60 0.61
CA ASP A 137 -15.87 19.68 0.19
C ASP A 137 -16.04 19.65 -1.36
N VAL A 138 -14.93 19.42 -2.12
CA VAL A 138 -14.97 19.24 -3.59
C VAL A 138 -15.04 17.75 -3.98
N TYR A 139 -15.37 17.47 -5.23
CA TYR A 139 -15.43 16.11 -5.76
C TYR A 139 -14.12 15.71 -6.46
N PRO A 140 -13.81 14.42 -6.57
CA PRO A 140 -12.59 13.93 -7.21
C PRO A 140 -12.36 14.45 -8.63
N SER A 141 -13.42 14.74 -9.39
CA SER A 141 -13.33 15.30 -10.75
C SER A 141 -12.73 16.71 -10.82
N GLU A 142 -12.63 17.40 -9.69
CA GLU A 142 -12.09 18.76 -9.59
C GLU A 142 -10.60 18.77 -9.16
N LEU A 143 -10.04 17.59 -8.85
CA LEU A 143 -8.69 17.45 -8.33
C LEU A 143 -7.66 17.24 -9.43
N SER A 144 -6.49 17.81 -9.25
CA SER A 144 -5.29 17.41 -10.00
C SER A 144 -4.82 16.01 -9.60
N GLY A 145 -3.99 15.36 -10.42
CA GLY A 145 -3.46 14.03 -10.11
C GLY A 145 -2.70 13.96 -8.79
N GLY A 146 -1.92 15.00 -8.45
CA GLY A 146 -1.21 15.09 -7.17
C GLY A 146 -2.16 15.22 -5.97
N GLU A 147 -3.23 16.00 -6.10
CA GLU A 147 -4.28 16.14 -5.06
C GLU A 147 -5.04 14.83 -4.88
N MET A 148 -5.47 14.16 -5.97
CA MET A 148 -6.10 12.84 -5.91
C MET A 148 -5.23 11.83 -5.15
N ARG A 149 -3.91 11.85 -5.41
CA ARG A 149 -2.99 10.94 -4.72
C ARG A 149 -2.90 11.26 -3.22
N ARG A 150 -2.81 12.52 -2.83
CA ARG A 150 -2.81 12.92 -1.41
C ARG A 150 -4.12 12.57 -0.70
N VAL A 151 -5.27 12.73 -1.35
CA VAL A 151 -6.57 12.29 -0.83
C VAL A 151 -6.62 10.75 -0.67
N THR A 152 -6.10 10.00 -1.64
CA THR A 152 -6.01 8.53 -1.55
C THR A 152 -5.14 8.10 -0.37
N ILE A 153 -4.02 8.79 -0.12
CA ILE A 153 -3.16 8.54 1.05
C ILE A 153 -3.92 8.91 2.34
N ALA A 154 -4.61 10.05 2.38
CA ALA A 154 -5.43 10.45 3.54
C ALA A 154 -6.44 9.36 3.91
N ARG A 155 -7.17 8.83 2.92
CA ARG A 155 -8.10 7.72 3.11
C ARG A 155 -7.42 6.44 3.63
N ALA A 156 -6.18 6.19 3.23
CA ALA A 156 -5.45 5.03 3.71
C ALA A 156 -4.99 5.20 5.16
N VAL A 157 -4.57 6.40 5.59
CA VAL A 157 -3.95 6.61 6.91
C VAL A 157 -4.93 7.00 8.00
N ILE A 158 -6.16 7.40 7.68
CA ILE A 158 -7.15 7.89 8.66
C ILE A 158 -7.40 6.89 9.80
N ASN A 159 -7.33 5.59 9.55
CA ASN A 159 -7.46 4.52 10.54
C ASN A 159 -6.15 4.20 11.27
N LYS A 160 -5.06 4.93 11.05
CA LYS A 160 -3.72 4.68 11.61
C LYS A 160 -3.29 3.21 11.41
N PRO A 161 -3.17 2.73 10.17
CA PRO A 161 -2.86 1.34 9.89
C PRO A 161 -1.45 0.96 10.36
N ALA A 162 -1.22 -0.34 10.56
CA ALA A 162 0.12 -0.88 10.83
C ALA A 162 0.99 -0.87 9.58
N VAL A 163 0.40 -1.16 8.41
CA VAL A 163 1.11 -1.28 7.13
C VAL A 163 0.33 -0.59 6.02
N ILE A 164 1.04 0.14 5.18
CA ILE A 164 0.55 0.67 3.89
C ILE A 164 1.33 -0.01 2.77
N ILE A 165 0.61 -0.55 1.79
CA ILE A 165 1.17 -1.13 0.57
C ILE A 165 0.66 -0.28 -0.60
N ALA A 166 1.57 0.33 -1.36
CA ALA A 166 1.25 1.20 -2.48
C ALA A 166 1.87 0.68 -3.78
N ASP A 167 1.03 0.47 -4.79
CA ASP A 167 1.44 0.01 -6.13
C ASP A 167 1.52 1.22 -7.06
N GLU A 168 2.73 1.55 -7.53
CA GLU A 168 3.05 2.68 -8.42
C GLU A 168 2.40 4.01 -7.99
N PRO A 169 2.57 4.44 -6.72
CA PRO A 169 1.82 5.60 -6.19
C PRO A 169 2.16 6.93 -6.86
N THR A 170 3.24 6.99 -7.63
CA THR A 170 3.73 8.21 -8.29
C THR A 170 3.75 8.11 -9.82
N GLY A 171 3.20 7.03 -10.39
CA GLY A 171 3.37 6.65 -11.80
C GLY A 171 2.93 7.70 -12.85
N ASN A 172 1.99 8.58 -12.52
CA ASN A 172 1.47 9.63 -13.42
C ASN A 172 1.70 11.04 -12.88
N LEU A 173 2.62 11.20 -11.92
CA LEU A 173 2.92 12.49 -11.32
C LEU A 173 4.18 13.11 -11.92
N ASP A 174 4.21 14.44 -11.97
CA ASP A 174 5.44 15.18 -12.23
C ASP A 174 6.43 15.02 -11.04
N ARG A 175 7.65 15.50 -11.24
CA ARG A 175 8.73 15.35 -10.26
C ARG A 175 8.40 15.99 -8.92
N ASP A 176 7.79 17.18 -8.92
CA ASP A 176 7.49 17.92 -7.69
C ASP A 176 6.40 17.22 -6.87
N ASN A 177 5.35 16.73 -7.52
CA ASN A 177 4.31 15.94 -6.87
C ASN A 177 4.82 14.56 -6.43
N THR A 178 5.70 13.92 -7.21
CA THR A 178 6.40 12.69 -6.82
C THR A 178 7.15 12.90 -5.51
N SER A 179 7.99 13.92 -5.41
CA SER A 179 8.75 14.23 -4.20
C SER A 179 7.83 14.45 -3.00
N LYS A 180 6.77 15.25 -3.14
CA LYS A 180 5.79 15.49 -2.06
C LYS A 180 5.14 14.20 -1.57
N VAL A 181 4.72 13.32 -2.49
CA VAL A 181 4.11 12.02 -2.14
C VAL A 181 5.09 11.13 -1.40
N MET A 182 6.36 11.07 -1.84
CA MET A 182 7.38 10.26 -1.19
C MET A 182 7.77 10.80 0.19
N GLU A 183 7.82 12.13 0.38
CA GLU A 183 7.99 12.77 1.67
C GLU A 183 6.86 12.42 2.64
N ILE A 184 5.60 12.47 2.18
CA ILE A 184 4.44 12.04 2.97
C ILE A 184 4.61 10.58 3.44
N PHE A 185 4.99 9.65 2.56
CA PHE A 185 5.23 8.27 2.96
C PHE A 185 6.37 8.13 3.96
N LYS A 186 7.43 8.91 3.81
CA LYS A 186 8.55 8.95 4.76
C LYS A 186 8.11 9.44 6.13
N ASP A 187 7.30 10.50 6.20
CA ASP A 187 6.75 11.01 7.45
C ASP A 187 5.85 9.98 8.13
N ILE A 188 4.94 9.33 7.35
CA ILE A 188 4.06 8.28 7.84
C ILE A 188 4.88 7.12 8.42
N SER A 189 5.98 6.74 7.76
CA SER A 189 6.86 5.68 8.29
C SER A 189 7.57 6.11 9.57
N GLY A 190 8.01 7.35 9.65
CA GLY A 190 8.59 7.94 10.86
C GLY A 190 7.65 7.96 12.07
N GLU A 191 6.33 7.97 11.84
CA GLU A 191 5.29 7.88 12.87
C GLU A 191 4.99 6.43 13.29
N GLY A 192 5.65 5.45 12.68
CA GLY A 192 5.58 4.04 13.06
C GLY A 192 4.69 3.16 12.20
N THR A 193 4.03 3.67 11.17
CA THR A 193 3.39 2.85 10.15
C THR A 193 4.46 2.30 9.21
N ALA A 194 4.43 1.01 8.91
CA ALA A 194 5.30 0.45 7.87
C ALA A 194 4.78 0.85 6.47
N VAL A 195 5.68 1.22 5.57
CA VAL A 195 5.32 1.61 4.19
C VAL A 195 6.05 0.72 3.20
N VAL A 196 5.31 0.12 2.28
CA VAL A 196 5.86 -0.65 1.15
C VAL A 196 5.39 0.00 -0.14
N VAL A 197 6.32 0.50 -0.93
CA VAL A 197 6.04 1.09 -2.24
C VAL A 197 6.62 0.19 -3.32
N VAL A 198 5.80 -0.18 -4.29
CA VAL A 198 6.26 -0.79 -5.54
C VAL A 198 6.38 0.29 -6.59
N THR A 199 7.54 0.41 -7.23
CA THR A 199 7.77 1.39 -8.29
C THR A 199 8.91 0.98 -9.22
N HIS A 200 8.95 1.58 -10.41
CA HIS A 200 10.07 1.51 -11.34
C HIS A 200 10.87 2.83 -11.39
N GLN A 201 10.47 3.86 -10.63
CA GLN A 201 11.09 5.19 -10.61
C GLN A 201 12.31 5.22 -9.69
N ARG A 202 13.51 5.24 -10.27
CA ARG A 202 14.77 5.19 -9.51
C ARG A 202 15.02 6.41 -8.63
N GLU A 203 14.49 7.56 -9.01
CA GLU A 203 14.59 8.81 -8.25
C GLU A 203 13.89 8.77 -6.88
N THR A 204 13.08 7.75 -6.64
CA THR A 204 12.38 7.59 -5.36
C THR A 204 13.13 6.73 -4.34
N LEU A 205 14.22 6.08 -4.74
CA LEU A 205 14.91 5.09 -3.90
C LEU A 205 15.52 5.70 -2.63
N ASP A 206 15.98 6.94 -2.69
CA ASP A 206 16.61 7.65 -1.56
C ASP A 206 15.66 7.91 -0.39
N TYR A 207 14.34 7.74 -0.59
CA TYR A 207 13.36 7.90 0.49
C TYR A 207 13.25 6.65 1.38
N ALA A 208 13.64 5.48 0.85
CA ALA A 208 13.46 4.21 1.54
C ALA A 208 14.58 3.91 2.53
N SER A 209 14.24 3.22 3.62
CA SER A 209 15.20 2.61 4.53
C SER A 209 15.74 1.27 3.99
N LYS A 210 15.02 0.66 3.04
CA LYS A 210 15.38 -0.62 2.43
C LYS A 210 14.85 -0.70 1.01
N VAL A 211 15.71 -1.11 0.08
CA VAL A 211 15.35 -1.34 -1.32
C VAL A 211 15.54 -2.80 -1.67
N LEU A 212 14.51 -3.36 -2.30
CA LEU A 212 14.47 -4.73 -2.79
C LEU A 212 14.20 -4.72 -4.29
N ASN A 213 14.82 -5.63 -5.03
CA ASN A 213 14.55 -5.83 -6.46
C ASN A 213 13.80 -7.15 -6.66
N MET A 214 12.71 -7.08 -7.41
CA MET A 214 11.96 -8.27 -7.83
C MET A 214 12.28 -8.61 -9.28
N SER A 215 12.85 -9.78 -9.50
CA SER A 215 13.19 -10.28 -10.83
C SER A 215 12.82 -11.76 -10.96
N HIS A 216 12.08 -12.10 -12.03
CA HIS A 216 11.65 -13.47 -12.32
C HIS A 216 11.00 -14.19 -11.12
N GLY A 217 10.13 -13.47 -10.40
CA GLY A 217 9.42 -14.01 -9.23
C GLY A 217 10.24 -14.04 -7.93
N ARG A 218 11.50 -13.66 -7.94
CA ARG A 218 12.39 -13.69 -6.77
C ARG A 218 12.69 -12.29 -6.26
N LEU A 219 12.80 -12.16 -4.95
CA LEU A 219 13.08 -10.89 -4.27
C LEU A 219 14.50 -10.92 -3.71
N ALA A 220 15.28 -9.88 -3.97
CA ALA A 220 16.64 -9.75 -3.46
C ALA A 220 16.93 -8.31 -3.02
N PRO A 221 17.82 -8.07 -2.04
CA PRO A 221 18.28 -6.72 -1.74
C PRO A 221 18.87 -6.03 -2.98
N GLU A 222 18.49 -4.76 -3.18
CA GLU A 222 19.12 -3.92 -4.20
C GLU A 222 20.15 -3.01 -3.52
N ASN A 223 21.40 -3.09 -3.94
CA ASN A 223 22.43 -2.17 -3.49
C ASN A 223 22.27 -0.86 -4.26
N ILE A 224 22.02 0.23 -3.56
CA ILE A 224 21.92 1.59 -4.10
C ILE A 224 23.30 2.15 -4.33
#